data_fd7ec2cca73f8b182ca7a243524537b9
#
_entry.id   fd7ec2cca73f8b182ca7a243524537b9
#
_cell.length_a   1.000
_cell.length_b   1.000
_cell.length_c   1.000
_cell.angle_alpha   90.00
_cell.angle_beta   90.00
_cell.angle_gamma   90.00
#
_symmetry.space_group_name_H-M   'P 1'
#
loop_
_entity.id
_entity.type
_entity.pdbx_description
1 polymer ?
#
loop_
_entity_poly.entity_id
_entity_poly.type
_entity_poly.pdbx_seq_one_letter_code
_entity_poly.pdbx_strand_id
1 'polypeptide(L)'
;LAMVVTAFVAGAWLYKRDAAQTQSALAQGQPEQVMRADAARYGSADAKVTIVEFFDPACEACRAYYPLVKQIVNTSFGRVSLVLRYAPLHQDSDQAALMLEATRRQDKFWPAVEAALAAQDRWASHDKPDIAQLWTALAAAGIDIERVRADMKTEAVTAALAQDVAALTALKVQQTPTFYVNGKRLLDFGAQQLKTLVSSEVKAAYGD
;
A
#
# COMPACT_ATOMS: atom_id res chain seq x y z
N LEU A 1 26.66 0.77 -32.79
CA LEU A 1 25.39 1.18 -32.15
C LEU A 1 24.83 0.09 -31.21
N ALA A 2 24.77 -1.18 -31.65
CA ALA A 2 24.26 -2.29 -30.85
C ALA A 2 25.01 -2.48 -29.51
N MET A 3 26.34 -2.42 -29.48
CA MET A 3 27.14 -2.54 -28.26
C MET A 3 26.88 -1.44 -27.22
N VAL A 4 26.60 -0.20 -27.67
CA VAL A 4 26.32 0.90 -26.74
C VAL A 4 24.93 0.72 -26.11
N VAL A 5 23.96 0.27 -26.89
CA VAL A 5 22.59 -0.02 -26.39
C VAL A 5 22.63 -1.18 -25.38
N THR A 6 23.35 -2.26 -25.67
CA THR A 6 23.46 -3.40 -24.73
C THR A 6 24.20 -3.01 -23.46
N ALA A 7 25.26 -2.20 -23.52
CA ALA A 7 25.95 -1.70 -22.33
C ALA A 7 25.05 -0.79 -21.47
N PHE A 8 24.25 0.08 -22.10
CA PHE A 8 23.32 0.95 -21.41
C PHE A 8 22.20 0.16 -20.71
N VAL A 9 21.62 -0.81 -21.42
CA VAL A 9 20.57 -1.68 -20.85
C VAL A 9 21.09 -2.52 -19.69
N ALA A 10 22.30 -3.10 -19.85
CA ALA A 10 22.95 -3.85 -18.77
C ALA A 10 23.27 -2.96 -17.56
N GLY A 11 23.80 -1.75 -17.81
CA GLY A 11 24.09 -0.79 -16.74
C GLY A 11 22.83 -0.34 -15.99
N ALA A 12 21.77 -0.03 -16.71
CA ALA A 12 20.48 0.33 -16.12
C ALA A 12 19.87 -0.82 -15.31
N TRP A 13 20.00 -2.05 -15.80
CA TRP A 13 19.52 -3.25 -15.09
C TRP A 13 20.33 -3.51 -13.81
N LEU A 14 21.67 -3.42 -13.87
CA LEU A 14 22.54 -3.54 -12.71
C LEU A 14 22.24 -2.47 -11.67
N TYR A 15 22.09 -1.22 -12.08
CA TYR A 15 21.72 -0.11 -11.19
C TYR A 15 20.38 -0.34 -10.49
N LYS A 16 19.35 -0.74 -11.25
CA LYS A 16 18.02 -1.08 -10.67
C LYS A 16 18.13 -2.23 -9.66
N ARG A 17 18.87 -3.27 -9.99
CA ARG A 17 19.09 -4.42 -9.14
C ARG A 17 19.81 -4.05 -7.83
N ASP A 18 20.86 -3.24 -7.91
CA ASP A 18 21.62 -2.78 -6.73
C ASP A 18 20.77 -1.88 -5.83
N ALA A 19 20.09 -0.89 -6.41
CA ALA A 19 19.16 -0.02 -5.67
C ALA A 19 18.07 -0.82 -4.95
N ALA A 20 17.54 -1.84 -5.60
CA ALA A 20 16.49 -2.68 -5.04
C ALA A 20 17.00 -3.63 -3.94
N GLN A 21 18.21 -4.19 -4.09
CA GLN A 21 18.87 -4.96 -3.04
C GLN A 21 19.14 -4.10 -1.81
N THR A 22 19.63 -2.89 -2.00
CA THR A 22 19.83 -1.91 -0.91
C THR A 22 18.55 -1.62 -0.17
N GLN A 23 17.43 -1.41 -0.88
CA GLN A 23 16.13 -1.16 -0.27
C GLN A 23 15.56 -2.40 0.44
N SER A 24 15.80 -3.59 -0.08
CA SER A 24 15.43 -4.84 0.61
C SER A 24 16.26 -5.05 1.87
N ALA A 25 17.56 -4.75 1.83
CA ALA A 25 18.43 -4.81 3.00
C ALA A 25 18.00 -3.80 4.08
N LEU A 26 17.61 -2.57 3.68
CA LEU A 26 17.04 -1.57 4.60
C LEU A 26 15.77 -2.08 5.27
N ALA A 27 14.86 -2.70 4.50
CA ALA A 27 13.62 -3.24 5.02
C ALA A 27 13.85 -4.41 5.99
N GLN A 28 14.82 -5.28 5.70
CA GLN A 28 15.19 -6.41 6.59
C GLN A 28 15.90 -5.94 7.87
N GLY A 29 16.66 -4.85 7.78
CA GLY A 29 17.31 -4.22 8.93
C GLY A 29 16.37 -3.39 9.81
N GLN A 30 15.17 -3.07 9.31
CA GLN A 30 14.19 -2.22 9.98
C GLN A 30 12.75 -2.78 9.80
N PRO A 31 12.47 -3.98 10.29
CA PRO A 31 11.17 -4.64 10.08
C PRO A 31 10.00 -3.81 10.63
N GLU A 32 10.21 -3.03 11.69
CA GLU A 32 9.24 -2.11 12.27
C GLU A 32 8.89 -0.96 11.31
N GLN A 33 9.77 -0.59 10.39
CA GLN A 33 9.48 0.42 9.38
C GLN A 33 8.62 -0.16 8.24
N VAL A 34 8.73 -1.45 7.96
CA VAL A 34 7.86 -2.12 6.97
C VAL A 34 6.49 -2.40 7.58
N MET A 35 6.44 -2.89 8.82
CA MET A 35 5.22 -3.34 9.46
C MET A 35 4.86 -2.44 10.65
N ARG A 36 3.74 -1.71 10.54
CA ARG A 36 3.12 -1.05 11.69
C ARG A 36 2.16 -2.03 12.37
N ALA A 37 2.38 -2.30 13.64
CA ALA A 37 1.65 -3.34 14.38
C ALA A 37 0.13 -3.11 14.41
N ASP A 38 -0.30 -1.86 14.49
CA ASP A 38 -1.69 -1.44 14.52
C ASP A 38 -2.28 -1.10 13.14
N ALA A 39 -1.53 -1.29 12.05
CA ALA A 39 -2.04 -1.00 10.71
C ALA A 39 -3.22 -1.91 10.34
N ALA A 40 -4.13 -1.39 9.49
CA ALA A 40 -5.29 -2.13 9.03
C ALA A 40 -4.86 -3.39 8.26
N ARG A 41 -5.36 -4.55 8.70
CA ARG A 41 -5.08 -5.86 8.11
C ARG A 41 -6.31 -6.42 7.41
N TYR A 42 -6.12 -6.97 6.22
CA TYR A 42 -7.10 -7.76 5.49
C TYR A 42 -6.64 -9.23 5.42
N GLY A 43 -7.54 -10.17 5.72
CA GLY A 43 -7.21 -11.59 5.80
C GLY A 43 -6.95 -12.05 7.23
N SER A 44 -6.42 -13.27 7.39
CA SER A 44 -6.19 -13.87 8.71
C SER A 44 -5.08 -13.14 9.49
N ALA A 45 -5.33 -12.94 10.78
CA ALA A 45 -4.30 -12.44 11.71
C ALA A 45 -3.16 -13.46 11.90
N ASP A 46 -3.46 -14.77 11.75
CA ASP A 46 -2.50 -15.88 11.92
C ASP A 46 -1.72 -16.19 10.63
N ALA A 47 -1.95 -15.42 9.55
CA ALA A 47 -1.22 -15.61 8.29
C ALA A 47 0.28 -15.41 8.50
N LYS A 48 1.10 -16.44 8.12
CA LYS A 48 2.57 -16.36 8.20
C LYS A 48 3.18 -15.55 7.06
N VAL A 49 2.40 -15.21 6.03
CA VAL A 49 2.83 -14.36 4.93
C VAL A 49 2.02 -13.08 4.94
N THR A 50 2.71 -11.95 4.99
CA THR A 50 2.08 -10.64 4.95
C THR A 50 2.58 -9.85 3.75
N ILE A 51 1.63 -9.42 2.91
CA ILE A 51 1.87 -8.39 1.91
C ILE A 51 1.70 -7.05 2.62
N VAL A 52 2.73 -6.19 2.56
CA VAL A 52 2.62 -4.79 2.96
C VAL A 52 2.62 -3.95 1.70
N GLU A 53 1.61 -3.15 1.51
CA GLU A 53 1.50 -2.21 0.42
C GLU A 53 1.63 -0.78 0.96
N PHE A 54 2.65 -0.05 0.50
CA PHE A 54 2.67 1.40 0.61
C PHE A 54 1.73 1.95 -0.45
N PHE A 55 0.61 2.43 0.03
CA PHE A 55 -0.60 2.71 -0.71
C PHE A 55 -0.90 4.21 -0.70
N ASP A 56 -1.25 4.74 -1.86
CA ASP A 56 -1.76 6.09 -2.00
C ASP A 56 -3.23 6.02 -2.46
N PRO A 57 -4.18 6.59 -1.71
CA PRO A 57 -5.59 6.57 -2.09
C PRO A 57 -5.87 7.20 -3.46
N ALA A 58 -5.06 8.17 -3.89
CA ALA A 58 -5.21 8.87 -5.18
C ALA A 58 -4.45 8.19 -6.34
N CYS A 59 -3.60 7.19 -6.05
CA CYS A 59 -2.81 6.52 -7.07
C CYS A 59 -3.64 5.54 -7.92
N GLU A 60 -3.71 5.77 -9.23
CA GLU A 60 -4.43 4.90 -10.18
C GLU A 60 -3.85 3.48 -10.22
N ALA A 61 -2.52 3.35 -10.11
CA ALA A 61 -1.88 2.03 -10.07
C ALA A 61 -2.27 1.26 -8.80
N CYS A 62 -2.41 1.93 -7.64
CA CYS A 62 -2.93 1.32 -6.42
C CYS A 62 -4.35 0.79 -6.64
N ARG A 63 -5.23 1.60 -7.25
CA ARG A 63 -6.59 1.16 -7.62
C ARG A 63 -6.57 -0.06 -8.53
N ALA A 64 -5.71 -0.06 -9.55
CA ALA A 64 -5.62 -1.16 -10.51
C ALA A 64 -5.10 -2.47 -9.89
N TYR A 65 -4.21 -2.39 -8.90
CA TYR A 65 -3.64 -3.57 -8.22
C TYR A 65 -4.49 -4.08 -7.07
N TYR A 66 -5.34 -3.26 -6.48
CA TYR A 66 -6.16 -3.63 -5.32
C TYR A 66 -6.98 -4.93 -5.51
N PRO A 67 -7.71 -5.13 -6.64
CA PRO A 67 -8.44 -6.39 -6.87
C PRO A 67 -7.52 -7.61 -6.92
N LEU A 68 -6.34 -7.50 -7.53
CA LEU A 68 -5.35 -8.57 -7.60
C LEU A 68 -4.85 -8.94 -6.20
N VAL A 69 -4.49 -7.96 -5.38
CA VAL A 69 -3.98 -8.21 -4.03
C VAL A 69 -5.05 -8.85 -3.16
N LYS A 70 -6.29 -8.37 -3.22
CA LYS A 70 -7.43 -9.01 -2.54
C LYS A 70 -7.65 -10.45 -3.01
N GLN A 71 -7.55 -10.71 -4.32
CA GLN A 71 -7.66 -12.07 -4.86
C GLN A 71 -6.58 -12.98 -4.28
N ILE A 72 -5.32 -12.54 -4.22
CA ILE A 72 -4.21 -13.32 -3.64
C ILE A 72 -4.53 -13.69 -2.18
N VAL A 73 -4.99 -12.73 -1.38
CA VAL A 73 -5.36 -12.99 0.02
C VAL A 73 -6.53 -13.97 0.11
N ASN A 74 -7.62 -13.72 -0.63
CA ASN A 74 -8.84 -14.53 -0.56
C ASN A 74 -8.63 -15.99 -1.01
N THR A 75 -7.73 -16.21 -1.98
CA THR A 75 -7.44 -17.57 -2.49
C THR A 75 -6.32 -18.27 -1.74
N SER A 76 -5.75 -17.65 -0.72
CA SER A 76 -4.63 -18.21 0.05
C SER A 76 -5.03 -19.14 1.18
N PHE A 77 -6.33 -19.37 1.40
CA PHE A 77 -6.85 -20.18 2.50
C PHE A 77 -6.31 -19.74 3.88
N GLY A 78 -6.23 -18.42 4.11
CA GLY A 78 -5.77 -17.83 5.37
C GLY A 78 -4.23 -17.78 5.54
N ARG A 79 -3.46 -18.18 4.54
CA ARG A 79 -1.98 -18.20 4.59
C ARG A 79 -1.34 -16.85 4.33
N VAL A 80 -2.07 -15.94 3.67
CA VAL A 80 -1.60 -14.60 3.30
C VAL A 80 -2.53 -13.55 3.86
N SER A 81 -1.98 -12.44 4.32
CA SER A 81 -2.71 -11.23 4.71
C SER A 81 -2.15 -10.01 4.00
N LEU A 82 -2.96 -8.95 3.92
CA LEU A 82 -2.56 -7.63 3.41
C LEU A 82 -2.56 -6.63 4.55
N VAL A 83 -1.55 -5.79 4.60
CA VAL A 83 -1.48 -4.58 5.42
C VAL A 83 -1.29 -3.38 4.51
N LEU A 84 -2.13 -2.36 4.65
CA LEU A 84 -1.96 -1.08 3.97
C LEU A 84 -1.22 -0.09 4.87
N ARG A 85 -0.20 0.57 4.30
CA ARG A 85 0.55 1.67 4.88
C ARG A 85 0.41 2.88 3.96
N TYR A 86 0.16 4.04 4.51
CA TYR A 86 -0.06 5.23 3.68
C TYR A 86 1.23 5.78 3.10
N ALA A 87 1.17 6.13 1.81
CA ALA A 87 2.23 6.82 1.08
C ALA A 87 1.63 7.95 0.25
N PRO A 88 1.21 9.07 0.88
CA PRO A 88 0.49 10.15 0.22
C PRO A 88 1.44 10.96 -0.67
N LEU A 89 1.62 10.51 -1.91
CA LEU A 89 2.53 11.12 -2.89
C LEU A 89 1.80 12.02 -3.91
N HIS A 90 0.45 11.96 -3.94
CA HIS A 90 -0.37 12.81 -4.81
C HIS A 90 -1.03 13.94 -4.01
N GLN A 91 -1.51 14.95 -4.73
CA GLN A 91 -2.23 16.06 -4.12
C GLN A 91 -3.47 15.55 -3.36
N ASP A 92 -3.73 16.10 -2.18
CA ASP A 92 -4.85 15.78 -1.27
C ASP A 92 -4.89 14.30 -0.77
N SER A 93 -3.87 13.49 -1.10
CA SER A 93 -3.78 12.10 -0.63
C SER A 93 -3.58 11.99 0.88
N ASP A 94 -2.92 12.95 1.49
CA ASP A 94 -2.76 13.02 2.95
C ASP A 94 -4.10 13.21 3.65
N GLN A 95 -4.95 14.10 3.13
CA GLN A 95 -6.29 14.27 3.62
C GLN A 95 -7.14 13.01 3.42
N ALA A 96 -7.06 12.39 2.24
CA ALA A 96 -7.75 11.13 1.97
C ALA A 96 -7.27 10.02 2.92
N ALA A 97 -5.97 9.92 3.19
CA ALA A 97 -5.41 8.95 4.13
C ALA A 97 -5.94 9.15 5.56
N LEU A 98 -6.02 10.40 6.04
CA LEU A 98 -6.62 10.71 7.34
C LEU A 98 -8.10 10.33 7.39
N MET A 99 -8.87 10.59 6.32
CA MET A 99 -10.27 10.20 6.22
C MET A 99 -10.41 8.68 6.35
N LEU A 100 -9.63 7.91 5.59
CA LEU A 100 -9.65 6.44 5.62
C LEU A 100 -9.22 5.90 7.00
N GLU A 101 -8.14 6.41 7.58
CA GLU A 101 -7.68 5.97 8.90
C GLU A 101 -8.73 6.22 9.98
N ALA A 102 -9.42 7.36 9.94
CA ALA A 102 -10.50 7.68 10.88
C ALA A 102 -11.67 6.67 10.81
N THR A 103 -11.93 6.07 9.63
CA THR A 103 -13.02 5.08 9.49
C THR A 103 -12.75 3.77 10.23
N ARG A 104 -11.51 3.48 10.63
CA ARG A 104 -11.17 2.32 11.46
C ARG A 104 -11.90 2.33 12.80
N ARG A 105 -12.15 3.51 13.36
CA ARG A 105 -12.88 3.67 14.61
C ARG A 105 -14.39 3.36 14.50
N GLN A 106 -14.82 3.09 13.27
CA GLN A 106 -16.19 2.64 12.96
C GLN A 106 -16.22 1.19 12.43
N ASP A 107 -15.07 0.48 12.42
CA ASP A 107 -14.89 -0.82 11.78
C ASP A 107 -15.24 -0.81 10.27
N LYS A 108 -15.05 0.36 9.63
CA LYS A 108 -15.43 0.63 8.23
C LYS A 108 -14.23 0.88 7.30
N PHE A 109 -13.01 0.53 7.73
CA PHE A 109 -11.80 0.82 6.96
C PHE A 109 -11.86 0.24 5.53
N TRP A 110 -12.09 -1.06 5.40
CA TRP A 110 -12.09 -1.71 4.09
C TRP A 110 -13.23 -1.24 3.17
N PRO A 111 -14.48 -1.11 3.65
CA PRO A 111 -15.54 -0.45 2.89
C PRO A 111 -15.17 0.97 2.44
N ALA A 112 -14.48 1.75 3.28
CA ALA A 112 -14.03 3.10 2.95
C ALA A 112 -12.95 3.10 1.85
N VAL A 113 -11.96 2.22 1.95
CA VAL A 113 -10.93 2.05 0.90
C VAL A 113 -11.59 1.69 -0.43
N GLU A 114 -12.53 0.75 -0.45
CA GLU A 114 -13.23 0.34 -1.66
C GLU A 114 -14.07 1.48 -2.26
N ALA A 115 -14.76 2.25 -1.42
CA ALA A 115 -15.52 3.42 -1.87
C ALA A 115 -14.61 4.52 -2.43
N ALA A 116 -13.47 4.78 -1.78
CA ALA A 116 -12.49 5.75 -2.24
C ALA A 116 -11.92 5.37 -3.61
N LEU A 117 -11.51 4.12 -3.78
CA LEU A 117 -10.97 3.61 -5.04
C LEU A 117 -12.02 3.57 -6.15
N ALA A 118 -13.27 3.18 -5.86
CA ALA A 118 -14.36 3.19 -6.83
C ALA A 118 -14.73 4.61 -7.30
N ALA A 119 -14.52 5.62 -6.45
CA ALA A 119 -14.79 7.01 -6.75
C ALA A 119 -13.56 7.79 -7.24
N GLN A 120 -12.39 7.15 -7.36
CA GLN A 120 -11.10 7.82 -7.55
C GLN A 120 -11.10 8.77 -8.74
N ASP A 121 -11.67 8.40 -9.88
CA ASP A 121 -11.74 9.25 -11.07
C ASP A 121 -12.51 10.57 -10.85
N ARG A 122 -13.34 10.64 -9.81
CA ARG A 122 -14.13 11.82 -9.47
C ARG A 122 -13.43 12.74 -8.47
N TRP A 123 -12.68 12.16 -7.51
CA TRP A 123 -12.08 12.97 -6.45
C TRP A 123 -10.56 13.16 -6.59
N ALA A 124 -9.85 12.26 -7.28
CA ALA A 124 -8.40 12.24 -7.38
C ALA A 124 -7.89 12.61 -8.79
N SER A 125 -8.60 13.48 -9.51
CA SER A 125 -8.15 13.97 -10.82
C SER A 125 -6.82 14.72 -10.67
N HIS A 126 -5.84 14.41 -11.53
CA HIS A 126 -4.53 15.06 -11.51
C HIS A 126 -4.59 16.58 -11.71
N ASP A 127 -5.52 17.06 -12.54
CA ASP A 127 -5.61 18.46 -12.86
C ASP A 127 -6.40 19.27 -11.82
N LYS A 128 -7.38 18.62 -11.20
CA LYS A 128 -8.29 19.28 -10.26
C LYS A 128 -8.88 18.25 -9.29
N PRO A 129 -8.16 17.87 -8.24
CA PRO A 129 -8.71 16.98 -7.22
C PRO A 129 -9.88 17.66 -6.50
N ASP A 130 -10.92 16.88 -6.18
CA ASP A 130 -12.13 17.32 -5.51
C ASP A 130 -12.45 16.40 -4.32
N ILE A 131 -11.86 16.71 -3.18
CA ILE A 131 -12.02 15.92 -1.95
C ILE A 131 -13.49 15.85 -1.48
N ALA A 132 -14.37 16.77 -1.93
CA ALA A 132 -15.79 16.71 -1.61
C ALA A 132 -16.47 15.49 -2.23
N GLN A 133 -15.99 15.01 -3.37
CA GLN A 133 -16.47 13.78 -3.99
C GLN A 133 -16.09 12.54 -3.16
N LEU A 134 -14.93 12.57 -2.48
CA LEU A 134 -14.56 11.49 -1.56
C LEU A 134 -15.49 11.45 -0.35
N TRP A 135 -15.83 12.60 0.26
CA TRP A 135 -16.82 12.67 1.33
C TRP A 135 -18.16 12.06 0.90
N THR A 136 -18.61 12.41 -0.32
CA THR A 136 -19.85 11.86 -0.90
C THR A 136 -19.77 10.34 -1.07
N ALA A 137 -18.65 9.81 -1.56
CA ALA A 137 -18.46 8.38 -1.75
C ALA A 137 -18.44 7.62 -0.41
N LEU A 138 -17.78 8.16 0.61
CA LEU A 138 -17.75 7.57 1.94
C LEU A 138 -19.15 7.56 2.58
N ALA A 139 -19.91 8.66 2.47
CA ALA A 139 -21.29 8.72 2.95
C ALA A 139 -22.18 7.67 2.26
N ALA A 140 -22.05 7.51 0.94
CA ALA A 140 -22.79 6.50 0.18
C ALA A 140 -22.43 5.07 0.59
N ALA A 141 -21.24 4.82 1.10
CA ALA A 141 -20.81 3.54 1.67
C ALA A 141 -21.26 3.33 3.13
N GLY A 142 -22.12 4.21 3.65
CA GLY A 142 -22.68 4.09 5.01
C GLY A 142 -21.72 4.46 6.12
N ILE A 143 -20.75 5.31 5.85
CA ILE A 143 -19.79 5.81 6.83
C ILE A 143 -20.36 7.07 7.48
N ASP A 144 -20.28 7.16 8.79
CA ASP A 144 -20.66 8.34 9.56
C ASP A 144 -19.61 9.45 9.35
N ILE A 145 -19.96 10.41 8.52
CA ILE A 145 -19.08 11.48 8.08
C ILE A 145 -18.74 12.45 9.22
N GLU A 146 -19.70 12.77 10.09
CA GLU A 146 -19.44 13.66 11.23
C GLU A 146 -18.45 13.03 12.20
N ARG A 147 -18.57 11.73 12.42
CA ARG A 147 -17.60 10.98 13.22
C ARG A 147 -16.23 10.94 12.55
N VAL A 148 -16.14 10.74 11.21
CA VAL A 148 -14.86 10.82 10.49
C VAL A 148 -14.22 12.20 10.69
N ARG A 149 -14.99 13.29 10.53
CA ARG A 149 -14.49 14.67 10.71
C ARG A 149 -13.93 14.92 12.11
N ALA A 150 -14.53 14.34 13.12
CA ALA A 150 -14.05 14.43 14.50
C ALA A 150 -12.79 13.58 14.70
N ASP A 151 -12.84 12.32 14.24
CA ASP A 151 -11.77 11.32 14.46
C ASP A 151 -10.48 11.65 13.69
N MET A 152 -10.55 12.25 12.50
CA MET A 152 -9.38 12.70 11.73
C MET A 152 -8.45 13.64 12.51
N LYS A 153 -8.96 14.36 13.50
CA LYS A 153 -8.21 15.31 14.31
C LYS A 153 -7.59 14.69 15.56
N THR A 154 -7.88 13.42 15.82
CA THR A 154 -7.34 12.74 16.99
C THR A 154 -5.87 12.42 16.81
N GLU A 155 -5.12 12.44 17.91
CA GLU A 155 -3.69 12.08 17.91
C GLU A 155 -3.46 10.67 17.34
N ALA A 156 -4.34 9.71 17.64
CA ALA A 156 -4.22 8.35 17.14
C ALA A 156 -4.23 8.29 15.60
N VAL A 157 -5.11 9.04 14.94
CA VAL A 157 -5.23 9.06 13.47
C VAL A 157 -4.06 9.83 12.84
N THR A 158 -3.71 11.00 13.38
CA THR A 158 -2.60 11.81 12.85
C THR A 158 -1.26 11.14 13.07
N ALA A 159 -1.03 10.49 14.22
CA ALA A 159 0.18 9.74 14.51
C ALA A 159 0.34 8.52 13.61
N ALA A 160 -0.75 7.82 13.28
CA ALA A 160 -0.73 6.70 12.35
C ALA A 160 -0.21 7.12 10.96
N LEU A 161 -0.73 8.22 10.41
CA LEU A 161 -0.24 8.77 9.15
C LEU A 161 1.21 9.24 9.26
N ALA A 162 1.58 9.94 10.34
CA ALA A 162 2.94 10.41 10.55
C ALA A 162 3.96 9.24 10.61
N GLN A 163 3.62 8.13 11.26
CA GLN A 163 4.45 6.92 11.28
C GLN A 163 4.61 6.32 9.88
N ASP A 164 3.55 6.29 9.08
CA ASP A 164 3.62 5.77 7.72
C ASP A 164 4.48 6.65 6.81
N VAL A 165 4.39 7.98 6.93
CA VAL A 165 5.24 8.95 6.21
C VAL A 165 6.71 8.84 6.65
N ALA A 166 6.97 8.65 7.94
CA ALA A 166 8.33 8.43 8.44
C ALA A 166 8.92 7.13 7.87
N ALA A 167 8.14 6.04 7.84
CA ALA A 167 8.56 4.77 7.26
C ALA A 167 8.82 4.88 5.75
N LEU A 168 7.97 5.60 5.01
CA LEU A 168 8.15 5.89 3.59
C LEU A 168 9.52 6.54 3.34
N THR A 169 9.91 7.51 4.18
CA THR A 169 11.20 8.20 4.10
C THR A 169 12.36 7.26 4.44
N ALA A 170 12.26 6.51 5.55
CA ALA A 170 13.30 5.59 6.02
C ALA A 170 13.57 4.46 5.00
N LEU A 171 12.52 3.91 4.40
CA LEU A 171 12.59 2.85 3.39
C LEU A 171 12.82 3.38 1.97
N LYS A 172 12.95 4.70 1.79
CA LYS A 172 13.11 5.36 0.49
C LYS A 172 12.04 4.94 -0.53
N VAL A 173 10.80 4.89 -0.08
CA VAL A 173 9.65 4.63 -0.96
C VAL A 173 9.33 5.91 -1.72
N GLN A 174 9.42 5.88 -3.05
CA GLN A 174 9.28 7.05 -3.92
C GLN A 174 8.13 6.91 -4.94
N GLN A 175 7.46 5.77 -4.93
CA GLN A 175 6.35 5.47 -5.85
C GLN A 175 5.34 4.54 -5.22
N THR A 176 4.11 4.61 -5.68
CA THR A 176 3.01 3.75 -5.25
C THR A 176 2.38 3.02 -6.44
N PRO A 177 1.90 1.79 -6.23
CA PRO A 177 2.10 0.99 -5.02
C PRO A 177 3.54 0.49 -4.91
N THR A 178 4.06 0.39 -3.67
CA THR A 178 5.30 -0.34 -3.38
C THR A 178 4.97 -1.50 -2.47
N PHE A 179 5.36 -2.71 -2.87
CA PHE A 179 5.05 -3.94 -2.16
C PHE A 179 6.25 -4.52 -1.43
N TYR A 180 5.99 -5.02 -0.23
CA TYR A 180 6.88 -5.92 0.51
C TYR A 180 6.12 -7.20 0.85
N VAL A 181 6.78 -8.34 0.81
CA VAL A 181 6.23 -9.63 1.25
C VAL A 181 7.19 -10.19 2.29
N ASN A 182 6.74 -10.31 3.52
CA ASN A 182 7.59 -10.70 4.66
C ASN A 182 8.90 -9.89 4.73
N GLY A 183 8.82 -8.56 4.53
CA GLY A 183 9.97 -7.66 4.54
C GLY A 183 10.81 -7.65 3.25
N LYS A 184 10.55 -8.54 2.29
CA LYS A 184 11.25 -8.55 1.00
C LYS A 184 10.54 -7.61 0.02
N ARG A 185 11.24 -6.60 -0.46
CA ARG A 185 10.68 -5.69 -1.45
C ARG A 185 10.47 -6.37 -2.79
N LEU A 186 9.33 -6.08 -3.43
CA LEU A 186 9.10 -6.42 -4.82
C LEU A 186 9.99 -5.52 -5.71
N LEU A 187 10.98 -6.11 -6.38
CA LEU A 187 12.00 -5.39 -7.15
C LEU A 187 11.51 -5.02 -8.55
N ASP A 188 10.98 -6.01 -9.25
CA ASP A 188 10.39 -5.82 -10.57
C ASP A 188 8.88 -5.70 -10.40
N PHE A 189 8.38 -4.49 -10.63
CA PHE A 189 6.96 -4.21 -10.46
C PHE A 189 6.14 -4.92 -11.54
N GLY A 190 5.20 -5.76 -11.12
CA GLY A 190 4.33 -6.50 -12.01
C GLY A 190 3.45 -7.50 -11.28
N ALA A 191 2.29 -7.81 -11.86
CA ALA A 191 1.31 -8.72 -11.28
C ALA A 191 1.88 -10.15 -11.11
N GLN A 192 2.59 -10.65 -12.11
CA GLN A 192 3.20 -11.97 -12.05
C GLN A 192 4.34 -12.02 -11.05
N GLN A 193 5.15 -10.97 -10.96
CA GLN A 193 6.26 -10.84 -10.03
C GLN A 193 5.76 -10.84 -8.59
N LEU A 194 4.67 -10.10 -8.30
CA LEU A 194 4.03 -10.12 -6.98
C LEU A 194 3.53 -11.53 -6.62
N LYS A 195 2.81 -12.19 -7.53
CA LYS A 195 2.34 -13.57 -7.32
C LYS A 195 3.50 -14.52 -7.05
N THR A 196 4.58 -14.43 -7.82
CA THR A 196 5.78 -15.26 -7.67
C THR A 196 6.44 -15.04 -6.30
N LEU A 197 6.60 -13.77 -5.87
CA LEU A 197 7.18 -13.44 -4.57
C LEU A 197 6.29 -13.99 -3.44
N VAL A 198 4.97 -13.79 -3.50
CA VAL A 198 4.04 -14.34 -2.50
C VAL A 198 4.10 -15.87 -2.45
N SER A 199 4.07 -16.54 -3.61
CA SER A 199 4.18 -18.01 -3.67
C SER A 199 5.47 -18.52 -3.04
N SER A 200 6.60 -17.85 -3.30
CA SER A 200 7.89 -18.25 -2.72
C SER A 200 7.89 -18.11 -1.19
N GLU A 201 7.27 -17.04 -0.65
CA GLU A 201 7.16 -16.83 0.79
C GLU A 201 6.17 -17.82 1.44
N VAL A 202 5.07 -18.15 0.76
CA VAL A 202 4.12 -19.18 1.22
C VAL A 202 4.83 -20.52 1.31
N LYS A 203 5.56 -20.93 0.26
CA LYS A 203 6.33 -22.16 0.27
C LYS A 203 7.36 -22.19 1.41
N ALA A 204 8.08 -21.11 1.61
CA ALA A 204 9.07 -20.99 2.70
C ALA A 204 8.44 -21.09 4.09
N ALA A 205 7.25 -20.48 4.28
CA ALA A 205 6.60 -20.39 5.59
C ALA A 205 5.78 -21.63 5.97
N TYR A 206 5.26 -22.38 4.97
CA TYR A 206 4.34 -23.50 5.17
C TYR A 206 4.90 -24.86 4.69
N GLY A 207 5.96 -24.89 3.89
CA GLY A 207 6.66 -26.12 3.50
C GLY A 207 6.00 -26.89 2.34
N ASP A 208 5.16 -26.23 1.52
CA ASP A 208 4.43 -26.85 0.38
C ASP A 208 5.14 -26.58 -0.96
#